data_48379e7807121f2b6702b9cdabc0b8d3
#
_entry.id   48379e7807121f2b6702b9cdabc0b8d3
#
_cell.length_a   1.000
_cell.length_b   1.000
_cell.length_c   1.000
_cell.angle_alpha   90.00
_cell.angle_beta   90.00
_cell.angle_gamma   90.00
#
_symmetry.space_group_name_H-M   'P 1'
#
loop_
_entity.id
_entity.type
_entity.pdbx_description
1 polymer ?
#
loop_
_entity_poly.entity_id
_entity_poly.type
_entity_poly.pdbx_seq_one_letter_code
_entity_poly.pdbx_strand_id
1 'polypeptide(L)'
;MKFGLRYCNTGPYADPLKAVALAQAGEAAGFDSLWTAEHTVMPESYASAYPYSADGKLAGGMTDMPLPDPLIWMAYVAAATSRIKLATGILILPQHNPVLVAKQVATLDHLSGGRVLLGIGVGWLKEEFDILGASFADRGKRTDEYVAIMRELWSADRPSFQGEYFRFDGAYCRPQPVNKRVPIIVGGHTRAAAERAGRLGDGFFPARGAPAELIAIVRQAAAKAGRPADAVEITTSMPEDPADLDRLSNLGVDRVLVPVTGLGGLKTALAGPEDAARWRDTIARHATA
;
A
#
# COMPACT_ATOMS: atom_id res chain seq x y z
N MET A 1 5.89 9.65 -14.96
CA MET A 1 5.08 8.58 -14.30
C MET A 1 6.02 7.53 -13.68
N LYS A 2 5.74 7.05 -12.46
CA LYS A 2 6.52 6.00 -11.77
C LYS A 2 5.91 4.63 -12.07
N PHE A 3 6.72 3.58 -12.00
CA PHE A 3 6.30 2.19 -12.18
C PHE A 3 6.65 1.38 -10.94
N GLY A 4 5.69 0.65 -10.39
CA GLY A 4 5.91 -0.27 -9.27
C GLY A 4 5.51 -1.69 -9.64
N LEU A 5 5.96 -2.67 -8.85
CA LEU A 5 5.51 -4.06 -8.92
C LEU A 5 4.49 -4.31 -7.80
N ARG A 6 3.38 -5.04 -8.06
CA ARG A 6 2.37 -5.35 -7.03
C ARG A 6 2.17 -6.84 -6.85
N TYR A 7 1.66 -7.21 -5.68
CA TYR A 7 1.51 -8.58 -5.21
C TYR A 7 2.86 -9.28 -4.97
N CYS A 8 3.89 -8.51 -4.58
CA CYS A 8 5.26 -8.98 -4.51
C CYS A 8 5.50 -10.07 -3.44
N ASN A 9 4.63 -10.21 -2.45
CA ASN A 9 4.72 -11.22 -1.39
C ASN A 9 3.73 -12.38 -1.59
N THR A 10 3.13 -12.56 -2.78
CA THR A 10 2.08 -13.57 -2.99
C THR A 10 2.60 -14.79 -3.74
N GLY A 11 2.00 -15.96 -3.46
CA GLY A 11 2.23 -17.20 -4.19
C GLY A 11 3.72 -17.58 -4.26
N PRO A 12 4.32 -17.62 -5.48
CA PRO A 12 5.71 -18.07 -5.65
C PRO A 12 6.73 -17.17 -4.93
N TYR A 13 6.38 -15.91 -4.64
CA TYR A 13 7.27 -14.94 -3.97
C TYR A 13 7.18 -14.98 -2.44
N ALA A 14 6.48 -15.97 -1.89
CA ALA A 14 6.64 -16.42 -0.51
C ALA A 14 7.96 -17.20 -0.30
N ASP A 15 8.53 -17.75 -1.39
CA ASP A 15 9.85 -18.37 -1.38
C ASP A 15 10.94 -17.31 -1.23
N PRO A 16 11.89 -17.47 -0.28
CA PRO A 16 12.87 -16.43 0.04
C PRO A 16 13.82 -16.10 -1.12
N LEU A 17 14.22 -17.08 -1.92
CA LEU A 17 15.13 -16.87 -3.05
C LEU A 17 14.42 -16.13 -4.19
N LYS A 18 13.17 -16.50 -4.46
CA LYS A 18 12.35 -15.83 -5.49
C LYS A 18 11.97 -14.40 -5.06
N ALA A 19 11.72 -14.17 -3.77
CA ALA A 19 11.47 -12.84 -3.24
C ALA A 19 12.66 -11.89 -3.50
N VAL A 20 13.86 -12.33 -3.16
CA VAL A 20 15.10 -11.56 -3.41
C VAL A 20 15.33 -11.37 -4.91
N ALA A 21 15.20 -12.43 -5.72
CA ALA A 21 15.37 -12.34 -7.17
C ALA A 21 14.39 -11.33 -7.80
N LEU A 22 13.11 -11.34 -7.39
CA LEU A 22 12.13 -10.35 -7.85
C LEU A 22 12.52 -8.93 -7.49
N ALA A 23 12.91 -8.71 -6.23
CA ALA A 23 13.26 -7.39 -5.74
C ALA A 23 14.48 -6.81 -6.47
N GLN A 24 15.52 -7.60 -6.66
CA GLN A 24 16.73 -7.22 -7.39
C GLN A 24 16.47 -6.99 -8.88
N ALA A 25 15.68 -7.86 -9.52
CA ALA A 25 15.30 -7.70 -10.93
C ALA A 25 14.46 -6.43 -11.14
N GLY A 26 13.50 -6.15 -10.26
CA GLY A 26 12.72 -4.93 -10.28
C GLY A 26 13.58 -3.68 -10.13
N GLU A 27 14.51 -3.68 -9.15
CA GLU A 27 15.46 -2.58 -8.95
C GLU A 27 16.38 -2.37 -10.17
N ALA A 28 16.88 -3.45 -10.76
CA ALA A 28 17.76 -3.40 -11.94
C ALA A 28 17.02 -2.95 -13.20
N ALA A 29 15.72 -3.24 -13.30
CA ALA A 29 14.87 -2.79 -14.40
C ALA A 29 14.42 -1.33 -14.29
N GLY A 30 14.60 -0.69 -13.13
CA GLY A 30 14.22 0.71 -12.91
C GLY A 30 12.84 0.92 -12.31
N PHE A 31 12.20 -0.14 -11.79
CA PHE A 31 10.97 0.04 -11.02
C PHE A 31 11.21 0.88 -9.77
N ASP A 32 10.27 1.80 -9.48
CA ASP A 32 10.31 2.70 -8.33
C ASP A 32 10.03 1.98 -7.01
N SER A 33 9.15 0.97 -7.02
CA SER A 33 8.64 0.40 -5.79
C SER A 33 8.12 -1.05 -5.92
N LEU A 34 8.19 -1.80 -4.81
CA LEU A 34 7.60 -3.13 -4.62
C LEU A 34 6.39 -3.00 -3.69
N TRP A 35 5.23 -3.55 -4.09
CA TRP A 35 3.98 -3.45 -3.33
C TRP A 35 3.52 -4.84 -2.89
N THR A 36 3.39 -5.01 -1.58
CA THR A 36 2.90 -6.24 -0.95
C THR A 36 1.38 -6.21 -0.78
N ALA A 37 0.78 -7.34 -0.46
CA ALA A 37 -0.62 -7.46 -0.05
C ALA A 37 -0.70 -8.00 1.37
N GLU A 38 -1.86 -7.87 2.03
CA GLU A 38 -2.09 -8.38 3.37
C GLU A 38 -3.45 -9.06 3.48
N HIS A 39 -3.43 -10.22 4.09
CA HIS A 39 -4.44 -10.81 4.97
C HIS A 39 -3.68 -11.50 6.09
N THR A 40 -3.98 -11.20 7.33
CA THR A 40 -3.34 -11.83 8.49
C THR A 40 -3.76 -13.29 8.59
N VAL A 41 -5.06 -13.56 8.38
CA VAL A 41 -5.64 -14.91 8.28
C VAL A 41 -6.78 -14.90 7.29
N MET A 42 -6.92 -15.96 6.51
CA MET A 42 -8.05 -16.15 5.62
C MET A 42 -8.96 -17.26 6.17
N PRO A 43 -10.20 -16.94 6.57
CA PRO A 43 -11.15 -17.98 6.97
C PRO A 43 -11.51 -18.86 5.77
N GLU A 44 -11.68 -20.16 6.02
CA GLU A 44 -12.06 -21.13 4.99
C GLU A 44 -13.39 -20.75 4.31
N SER A 45 -14.32 -20.22 5.10
CA SER A 45 -15.60 -19.69 4.63
C SER A 45 -15.90 -18.33 5.24
N TYR A 46 -16.54 -17.47 4.46
CA TYR A 46 -16.94 -16.13 4.89
C TYR A 46 -18.23 -15.68 4.19
N ALA A 47 -19.03 -14.87 4.86
CA ALA A 47 -20.26 -14.24 4.36
C ALA A 47 -20.00 -12.84 3.78
N SER A 48 -18.90 -12.19 4.20
CA SER A 48 -18.50 -10.87 3.68
C SER A 48 -18.33 -10.90 2.17
N ALA A 49 -18.90 -9.90 1.48
CA ALA A 49 -18.74 -9.78 0.03
C ALA A 49 -17.43 -9.04 -0.32
N TYR A 50 -16.60 -9.65 -1.16
CA TYR A 50 -15.42 -8.97 -1.68
C TYR A 50 -15.82 -7.84 -2.62
N PRO A 51 -15.50 -6.58 -2.32
CA PRO A 51 -16.08 -5.43 -3.02
C PRO A 51 -15.55 -5.23 -4.45
N TYR A 52 -14.55 -6.04 -4.85
CA TYR A 52 -13.85 -5.87 -6.13
C TYR A 52 -14.05 -7.04 -7.11
N SER A 53 -15.03 -7.91 -6.87
CA SER A 53 -15.44 -8.97 -7.81
C SER A 53 -16.94 -8.92 -8.01
N ALA A 54 -17.41 -9.37 -9.17
CA ALA A 54 -18.85 -9.39 -9.48
C ALA A 54 -19.61 -10.46 -8.68
N ASP A 55 -18.94 -11.54 -8.32
CA ASP A 55 -19.48 -12.66 -7.53
C ASP A 55 -19.31 -12.47 -6.02
N GLY A 56 -18.72 -11.36 -5.58
CA GLY A 56 -18.44 -11.09 -4.17
C GLY A 56 -17.39 -12.00 -3.54
N LYS A 57 -16.63 -12.76 -4.33
CA LYS A 57 -15.59 -13.66 -3.84
C LYS A 57 -14.20 -13.15 -4.18
N LEU A 58 -13.25 -13.41 -3.30
CA LEU A 58 -11.84 -13.23 -3.61
C LEU A 58 -11.46 -14.24 -4.70
N ALA A 59 -10.64 -13.83 -5.67
CA ALA A 59 -10.28 -14.66 -6.82
C ALA A 59 -9.82 -16.07 -6.41
N GLY A 60 -10.29 -17.09 -7.14
CA GLY A 60 -10.26 -18.49 -6.73
C GLY A 60 -8.93 -19.01 -6.19
N GLY A 61 -9.01 -19.80 -5.12
CA GLY A 61 -7.86 -20.46 -4.48
C GLY A 61 -6.99 -19.59 -3.58
N MET A 62 -7.39 -18.36 -3.30
CA MET A 62 -6.58 -17.45 -2.46
C MET A 62 -6.74 -17.68 -0.95
N THR A 63 -7.65 -18.55 -0.50
CA THR A 63 -7.86 -18.82 0.93
C THR A 63 -6.71 -19.59 1.58
N ASP A 64 -6.03 -20.44 0.83
CA ASP A 64 -4.88 -21.24 1.31
C ASP A 64 -3.59 -20.90 0.54
N MET A 65 -3.52 -19.70 -0.03
CA MET A 65 -2.33 -19.25 -0.74
C MET A 65 -1.30 -18.69 0.26
N PRO A 66 0.00 -19.07 0.12
CA PRO A 66 1.06 -18.43 0.91
C PRO A 66 1.07 -16.91 0.71
N LEU A 67 0.86 -16.18 1.81
CA LEU A 67 0.86 -14.72 1.87
C LEU A 67 1.63 -14.27 3.12
N PRO A 68 2.97 -14.15 3.04
CA PRO A 68 3.79 -13.66 4.14
C PRO A 68 3.36 -12.29 4.64
N ASP A 69 3.56 -12.05 5.94
CA ASP A 69 3.41 -10.72 6.52
C ASP A 69 4.13 -9.66 5.67
N PRO A 70 3.45 -8.57 5.31
CA PRO A 70 4.00 -7.57 4.39
C PRO A 70 5.24 -6.86 4.95
N LEU A 71 5.27 -6.52 6.24
CA LEU A 71 6.39 -5.78 6.82
C LEU A 71 7.62 -6.68 7.00
N ILE A 72 7.41 -7.94 7.37
CA ILE A 72 8.50 -8.92 7.50
C ILE A 72 9.09 -9.24 6.11
N TRP A 73 8.25 -9.46 5.10
CA TRP A 73 8.70 -9.68 3.73
C TRP A 73 9.50 -8.46 3.21
N MET A 74 8.98 -7.24 3.43
CA MET A 74 9.67 -6.01 3.04
C MET A 74 11.02 -5.86 3.74
N ALA A 75 11.13 -6.19 5.04
CA ALA A 75 12.39 -6.16 5.76
C ALA A 75 13.42 -7.14 5.18
N TYR A 76 12.96 -8.34 4.79
CA TYR A 76 13.81 -9.36 4.19
C TYR A 76 14.41 -8.90 2.85
N VAL A 77 13.61 -8.36 1.95
CA VAL A 77 14.10 -7.88 0.64
C VAL A 77 14.82 -6.53 0.72
N ALA A 78 14.55 -5.73 1.76
CA ALA A 78 15.25 -4.48 2.01
C ALA A 78 16.75 -4.66 2.14
N ALA A 79 17.17 -5.76 2.79
CA ALA A 79 18.58 -6.10 2.99
C ALA A 79 19.30 -6.49 1.67
N ALA A 80 18.54 -6.90 0.65
CA ALA A 80 19.05 -7.36 -0.64
C ALA A 80 18.96 -6.30 -1.76
N THR A 81 18.45 -5.10 -1.46
CA THR A 81 18.22 -3.98 -2.40
C THR A 81 18.72 -2.67 -1.80
N SER A 82 18.88 -1.63 -2.62
CA SER A 82 19.48 -0.36 -2.16
C SER A 82 18.67 0.90 -2.50
N ARG A 83 17.82 0.88 -3.52
CA ARG A 83 17.10 2.05 -4.04
C ARG A 83 15.60 1.88 -4.12
N ILE A 84 15.12 0.70 -4.52
CA ILE A 84 13.71 0.42 -4.74
C ILE A 84 12.91 0.63 -3.46
N LYS A 85 11.80 1.34 -3.54
CA LYS A 85 10.92 1.58 -2.39
C LYS A 85 10.12 0.33 -2.05
N LEU A 86 9.73 0.26 -0.80
CA LEU A 86 9.02 -0.88 -0.19
C LEU A 86 7.66 -0.39 0.26
N ALA A 87 6.61 -0.93 -0.32
CA ALA A 87 5.26 -0.45 -0.10
C ALA A 87 4.29 -1.57 0.32
N THR A 88 3.36 -1.26 1.21
CA THR A 88 2.18 -2.10 1.41
C THR A 88 1.06 -1.66 0.46
N GLY A 89 0.41 -2.58 -0.19
CA GLY A 89 -0.68 -2.28 -1.10
C GLY A 89 -1.85 -3.25 -0.94
N ILE A 90 -2.43 -3.25 0.26
CA ILE A 90 -2.38 -2.37 1.44
C ILE A 90 -2.23 -3.16 2.75
N LEU A 91 -1.80 -2.52 3.83
CA LEU A 91 -1.90 -3.03 5.19
C LEU A 91 -3.29 -2.68 5.76
N ILE A 92 -3.98 -3.65 6.36
CA ILE A 92 -5.34 -3.45 6.91
C ILE A 92 -5.22 -2.82 8.30
N LEU A 93 -4.95 -1.51 8.34
CA LEU A 93 -4.52 -0.79 9.54
C LEU A 93 -5.40 -1.02 10.79
N PRO A 94 -6.74 -1.03 10.73
CA PRO A 94 -7.57 -1.18 11.94
C PRO A 94 -7.56 -2.58 12.56
N GLN A 95 -6.93 -3.57 11.92
CA GLN A 95 -6.70 -4.90 12.51
C GLN A 95 -5.48 -4.92 13.44
N HIS A 96 -4.63 -3.91 13.37
CA HIS A 96 -3.37 -3.82 14.10
C HIS A 96 -3.43 -2.86 15.28
N ASN A 97 -2.46 -2.99 16.20
CA ASN A 97 -2.19 -1.96 17.19
C ASN A 97 -1.35 -0.84 16.54
N PRO A 98 -1.83 0.42 16.51
CA PRO A 98 -1.16 1.51 15.81
C PRO A 98 0.23 1.86 16.36
N VAL A 99 0.47 1.63 17.65
CA VAL A 99 1.77 1.88 18.29
C VAL A 99 2.79 0.84 17.82
N LEU A 100 2.37 -0.44 17.71
CA LEU A 100 3.24 -1.50 17.18
C LEU A 100 3.54 -1.26 15.70
N VAL A 101 2.53 -0.91 14.88
CA VAL A 101 2.74 -0.58 13.46
C VAL A 101 3.66 0.62 13.32
N ALA A 102 3.46 1.69 14.11
CA ALA A 102 4.35 2.85 14.09
C ALA A 102 5.80 2.45 14.36
N LYS A 103 6.03 1.56 15.33
CA LYS A 103 7.36 1.05 15.67
C LYS A 103 7.96 0.21 14.54
N GLN A 104 7.20 -0.74 14.00
CA GLN A 104 7.66 -1.64 12.94
C GLN A 104 8.02 -0.87 11.67
N VAL A 105 7.13 0.03 11.24
CA VAL A 105 7.31 0.86 10.04
C VAL A 105 8.49 1.82 10.20
N ALA A 106 8.63 2.48 11.35
CA ALA A 106 9.77 3.36 11.62
C ALA A 106 11.10 2.60 11.64
N THR A 107 11.11 1.38 12.19
CA THR A 107 12.30 0.53 12.20
C THR A 107 12.68 0.11 10.78
N LEU A 108 11.70 -0.34 9.99
CA LEU A 108 11.90 -0.73 8.59
C LEU A 108 12.40 0.46 7.75
N ASP A 109 11.79 1.63 7.94
CA ASP A 109 12.19 2.85 7.23
C ASP A 109 13.63 3.23 7.56
N HIS A 110 14.00 3.20 8.85
CA HIS A 110 15.36 3.47 9.31
C HIS A 110 16.38 2.49 8.72
N LEU A 111 16.10 1.17 8.80
CA LEU A 111 16.99 0.13 8.28
C LEU A 111 17.11 0.14 6.76
N SER A 112 16.05 0.55 6.06
CA SER A 112 16.05 0.65 4.60
C SER A 112 16.56 1.99 4.06
N GLY A 113 16.91 2.95 4.93
CA GLY A 113 17.40 4.28 4.52
C GLY A 113 16.30 5.18 3.95
N GLY A 114 15.07 5.12 4.50
CA GLY A 114 13.97 6.00 4.11
C GLY A 114 13.19 5.52 2.88
N ARG A 115 13.14 4.21 2.62
CA ARG A 115 12.51 3.64 1.41
C ARG A 115 11.06 3.16 1.62
N VAL A 116 10.44 3.35 2.78
CA VAL A 116 9.11 2.82 3.05
C VAL A 116 8.00 3.73 2.52
N LEU A 117 6.98 3.13 1.93
CA LEU A 117 5.68 3.71 1.61
C LEU A 117 4.61 2.89 2.34
N LEU A 118 3.86 3.49 3.25
CA LEU A 118 2.84 2.78 4.00
C LEU A 118 1.46 2.92 3.32
N GLY A 119 1.10 1.94 2.50
CA GLY A 119 -0.25 1.84 1.97
C GLY A 119 -1.19 1.22 3.00
N ILE A 120 -2.29 1.88 3.31
CA ILE A 120 -3.26 1.47 4.32
C ILE A 120 -4.67 1.32 3.76
N GLY A 121 -5.43 0.39 4.30
CA GLY A 121 -6.85 0.22 4.02
C GLY A 121 -7.65 -0.04 5.29
N VAL A 122 -8.98 0.03 5.16
CA VAL A 122 -9.90 -0.20 6.29
C VAL A 122 -10.34 -1.67 6.44
N GLY A 123 -10.06 -2.51 5.43
CA GLY A 123 -10.51 -3.91 5.40
C GLY A 123 -11.98 -4.09 4.99
N TRP A 124 -12.27 -5.28 4.47
CA TRP A 124 -13.60 -5.69 3.97
C TRP A 124 -14.12 -6.97 4.61
N LEU A 125 -13.22 -7.85 5.07
CA LEU A 125 -13.50 -9.20 5.54
C LEU A 125 -13.79 -9.19 7.06
N LYS A 126 -15.06 -9.10 7.42
CA LYS A 126 -15.49 -9.00 8.83
C LYS A 126 -15.00 -10.20 9.65
N GLU A 127 -15.02 -11.40 9.05
CA GLU A 127 -14.62 -12.63 9.72
C GLU A 127 -13.13 -12.62 10.13
N GLU A 128 -12.28 -12.00 9.35
CA GLU A 128 -10.88 -11.79 9.72
C GLU A 128 -10.74 -10.87 10.94
N PHE A 129 -11.54 -9.78 10.98
CA PHE A 129 -11.60 -8.90 12.16
C PHE A 129 -12.06 -9.65 13.41
N ASP A 130 -13.08 -10.52 13.29
CA ASP A 130 -13.61 -11.30 14.40
C ASP A 130 -12.54 -12.28 14.95
N ILE A 131 -11.78 -12.95 14.06
CA ILE A 131 -10.68 -13.85 14.47
C ILE A 131 -9.58 -13.08 15.20
N LEU A 132 -9.26 -11.87 14.74
CA LEU A 132 -8.22 -11.02 15.34
C LEU A 132 -8.70 -10.27 16.60
N GLY A 133 -9.99 -10.38 16.96
CA GLY A 133 -10.57 -9.61 18.07
C GLY A 133 -10.61 -8.09 17.80
N ALA A 134 -10.56 -7.68 16.54
CA ALA A 134 -10.59 -6.28 16.12
C ALA A 134 -12.02 -5.82 15.80
N SER A 135 -12.32 -4.55 16.06
CA SER A 135 -13.64 -3.99 15.76
C SER A 135 -13.80 -3.66 14.28
N PHE A 136 -14.83 -4.26 13.66
CA PHE A 136 -15.17 -3.98 12.26
C PHE A 136 -16.04 -2.73 12.08
N ALA A 137 -16.92 -2.44 13.05
CA ALA A 137 -17.94 -1.40 12.92
C ALA A 137 -17.37 0.02 12.81
N ASP A 138 -16.33 0.31 13.57
CA ASP A 138 -15.70 1.63 13.68
C ASP A 138 -14.34 1.70 12.97
N ARG A 139 -14.02 0.70 12.12
CA ARG A 139 -12.72 0.58 11.44
C ARG A 139 -12.26 1.83 10.70
N GLY A 140 -13.20 2.60 10.15
CA GLY A 140 -12.89 3.87 9.47
C GLY A 140 -12.42 4.95 10.45
N LYS A 141 -13.08 5.12 11.59
CA LYS A 141 -12.68 6.08 12.64
C LYS A 141 -11.34 5.69 13.26
N ARG A 142 -11.17 4.38 13.55
CA ARG A 142 -9.90 3.85 14.05
C ARG A 142 -8.76 4.12 13.08
N THR A 143 -8.96 3.92 11.79
CA THR A 143 -7.94 4.23 10.78
C THR A 143 -7.52 5.71 10.82
N ASP A 144 -8.48 6.63 10.95
CA ASP A 144 -8.18 8.05 11.01
C ASP A 144 -7.36 8.41 12.26
N GLU A 145 -7.73 7.89 13.43
CA GLU A 145 -6.99 8.08 14.69
C GLU A 145 -5.60 7.40 14.64
N TYR A 146 -5.51 6.19 14.06
CA TYR A 146 -4.25 5.44 13.97
C TYR A 146 -3.22 6.14 13.09
N VAL A 147 -3.65 6.77 12.02
CA VAL A 147 -2.79 7.65 11.20
C VAL A 147 -2.22 8.81 12.03
N ALA A 148 -3.05 9.45 12.84
CA ALA A 148 -2.61 10.55 13.70
C ALA A 148 -1.61 10.07 14.77
N ILE A 149 -1.86 8.92 15.40
CA ILE A 149 -0.96 8.29 16.36
C ILE A 149 0.41 8.00 15.75
N MET A 150 0.43 7.36 14.57
CA MET A 150 1.69 7.03 13.89
C MET A 150 2.49 8.29 13.56
N ARG A 151 1.84 9.32 13.04
CA ARG A 151 2.51 10.60 12.73
C ARG A 151 3.07 11.27 13.97
N GLU A 152 2.33 11.27 15.07
CA GLU A 152 2.80 11.81 16.36
C GLU A 152 4.05 11.07 16.84
N LEU A 153 4.02 9.73 16.84
CA LEU A 153 5.14 8.89 17.27
C LEU A 153 6.38 9.05 16.38
N TRP A 154 6.20 9.33 15.08
CA TRP A 154 7.30 9.49 14.14
C TRP A 154 7.95 10.87 14.16
N SER A 155 7.19 11.92 14.44
CA SER A 155 7.68 13.29 14.26
C SER A 155 8.02 13.99 15.56
N ALA A 156 7.24 13.78 16.63
CA ALA A 156 7.41 14.51 17.88
C ALA A 156 8.67 14.05 18.66
N ASP A 157 9.30 14.99 19.32
CA ASP A 157 10.43 14.71 20.21
C ASP A 157 9.97 14.05 21.52
N ARG A 158 8.80 14.47 22.05
CA ARG A 158 8.10 13.88 23.20
C ARG A 158 6.66 13.56 22.79
N PRO A 159 6.39 12.39 22.13
CA PRO A 159 5.07 12.07 21.62
C PRO A 159 4.03 11.95 22.74
N SER A 160 2.89 12.60 22.54
CA SER A 160 1.73 12.55 23.43
C SER A 160 0.45 12.59 22.60
N PHE A 161 -0.54 11.78 22.96
CA PHE A 161 -1.77 11.67 22.19
C PHE A 161 -2.99 11.47 23.08
N GLN A 162 -4.10 12.13 22.71
CA GLN A 162 -5.39 12.03 23.40
C GLN A 162 -6.49 11.81 22.35
N GLY A 163 -6.89 10.55 22.16
CA GLY A 163 -7.90 10.14 21.21
C GLY A 163 -9.08 9.42 21.85
N GLU A 164 -9.98 8.94 20.99
CA GLU A 164 -11.13 8.10 21.38
C GLU A 164 -10.67 6.70 21.80
N TYR A 165 -9.71 6.11 21.05
CA TYR A 165 -9.27 4.72 21.21
C TYR A 165 -7.94 4.60 21.96
N PHE A 166 -7.05 5.57 21.82
CA PHE A 166 -5.72 5.54 22.42
C PHE A 166 -5.38 6.83 23.16
N ARG A 167 -4.66 6.68 24.28
CA ARG A 167 -4.11 7.81 25.06
C ARG A 167 -2.74 7.44 25.58
N PHE A 168 -1.79 8.34 25.43
CA PHE A 168 -0.46 8.25 26.04
C PHE A 168 0.16 9.63 26.23
N ASP A 169 1.10 9.73 27.17
CA ASP A 169 1.88 10.93 27.41
C ASP A 169 3.37 10.57 27.52
N GLY A 170 4.22 11.24 26.75
CA GLY A 170 5.65 11.05 26.74
C GLY A 170 6.12 9.65 26.30
N ALA A 171 5.45 9.01 25.33
CA ALA A 171 5.77 7.67 24.86
C ALA A 171 6.79 7.68 23.71
N TYR A 172 8.05 7.45 24.02
CA TYR A 172 9.11 7.46 23.02
C TYR A 172 9.11 6.22 22.12
N CYS A 173 9.00 6.43 20.79
CA CYS A 173 9.12 5.41 19.76
C CYS A 173 10.42 5.63 18.95
N ARG A 174 11.46 4.84 19.22
CA ARG A 174 12.80 4.97 18.58
C ARG A 174 13.21 3.63 17.95
N PRO A 175 13.87 3.63 16.75
CA PRO A 175 14.21 4.81 15.96
C PRO A 175 12.97 5.51 15.41
N GLN A 176 13.08 6.78 15.07
CA GLN A 176 12.12 7.47 14.20
C GLN A 176 12.44 7.14 12.73
N PRO A 177 11.48 7.33 11.79
CA PRO A 177 11.79 7.28 10.36
C PRO A 177 12.88 8.28 9.97
N VAL A 178 13.62 7.99 8.89
CA VAL A 178 14.75 8.82 8.42
C VAL A 178 14.38 10.29 8.29
N ASN A 179 13.18 10.59 7.76
CA ASN A 179 12.70 11.97 7.58
C ASN A 179 11.65 12.36 8.65
N LYS A 180 11.60 11.69 9.80
CA LYS A 180 10.54 11.84 10.81
C LYS A 180 9.13 11.66 10.24
N ARG A 181 9.02 11.00 9.10
CA ARG A 181 7.77 10.80 8.35
C ARG A 181 7.90 9.61 7.40
N VAL A 182 6.85 8.81 7.31
CA VAL A 182 6.66 7.83 6.24
C VAL A 182 5.44 8.26 5.42
N PRO A 183 5.52 8.28 4.08
CA PRO A 183 4.37 8.58 3.24
C PRO A 183 3.25 7.53 3.43
N ILE A 184 2.03 8.01 3.63
CA ILE A 184 0.84 7.17 3.85
C ILE A 184 -0.04 7.21 2.59
N ILE A 185 -0.22 6.05 1.95
CA ILE A 185 -1.06 5.88 0.77
C ILE A 185 -2.38 5.24 1.19
N VAL A 186 -3.49 5.94 1.01
CA VAL A 186 -4.82 5.42 1.36
C VAL A 186 -5.37 4.58 0.21
N GLY A 187 -5.63 3.31 0.49
CA GLY A 187 -6.27 2.37 -0.43
C GLY A 187 -7.78 2.35 -0.30
N GLY A 188 -8.45 1.99 -1.39
CA GLY A 188 -9.89 1.76 -1.44
C GLY A 188 -10.59 2.43 -2.63
N HIS A 189 -11.80 1.94 -2.95
CA HIS A 189 -12.54 2.34 -4.14
C HIS A 189 -13.91 2.96 -3.79
N THR A 190 -13.93 3.74 -2.72
CA THR A 190 -15.14 4.41 -2.23
C THR A 190 -14.90 5.90 -2.05
N ARG A 191 -16.00 6.67 -2.05
CA ARG A 191 -15.97 8.10 -1.72
C ARG A 191 -15.27 8.35 -0.37
N ALA A 192 -15.57 7.56 0.65
CA ALA A 192 -14.97 7.70 1.98
C ALA A 192 -13.45 7.47 1.97
N ALA A 193 -12.96 6.51 1.16
CA ALA A 193 -11.52 6.30 0.98
C ALA A 193 -10.85 7.49 0.27
N ALA A 194 -11.47 8.03 -0.77
CA ALA A 194 -10.98 9.20 -1.50
C ALA A 194 -10.95 10.46 -0.60
N GLU A 195 -12.02 10.69 0.18
CA GLU A 195 -12.06 11.80 1.16
C GLU A 195 -10.98 11.65 2.24
N ARG A 196 -10.75 10.42 2.75
CA ARG A 196 -9.66 10.14 3.70
C ARG A 196 -8.30 10.39 3.08
N ALA A 197 -8.07 9.94 1.85
CA ALA A 197 -6.83 10.20 1.12
C ALA A 197 -6.54 11.70 1.01
N GLY A 198 -7.52 12.49 0.61
CA GLY A 198 -7.39 13.95 0.53
C GLY A 198 -7.07 14.59 1.87
N ARG A 199 -7.76 14.20 2.95
CA ARG A 199 -7.54 14.78 4.29
C ARG A 199 -6.23 14.35 4.93
N LEU A 200 -5.89 13.06 4.84
CA LEU A 200 -4.83 12.43 5.67
C LEU A 200 -3.72 11.79 4.85
N GLY A 201 -3.96 11.39 3.59
CA GLY A 201 -3.00 10.62 2.79
C GLY A 201 -1.93 11.48 2.14
N ASP A 202 -0.81 10.86 1.82
CA ASP A 202 0.21 11.38 0.92
C ASP A 202 0.05 10.78 -0.48
N GLY A 203 -0.76 9.71 -0.59
CA GLY A 203 -1.17 9.09 -1.83
C GLY A 203 -2.56 8.46 -1.71
N PHE A 204 -3.13 8.16 -2.89
CA PHE A 204 -4.38 7.44 -3.06
C PHE A 204 -4.19 6.26 -4.03
N PHE A 205 -4.63 5.07 -3.62
CA PHE A 205 -4.57 3.86 -4.42
C PHE A 205 -5.98 3.25 -4.55
N PRO A 206 -6.78 3.63 -5.57
CA PRO A 206 -8.06 2.99 -5.86
C PRO A 206 -7.83 1.52 -6.25
N ALA A 207 -8.69 0.64 -5.78
CA ALA A 207 -8.54 -0.80 -5.99
C ALA A 207 -8.67 -1.22 -7.47
N ARG A 208 -9.37 -0.39 -8.28
CA ARG A 208 -9.60 -0.64 -9.71
C ARG A 208 -9.41 0.63 -10.52
N GLY A 209 -8.51 0.58 -11.50
CA GLY A 209 -8.28 1.69 -12.43
C GLY A 209 -8.03 3.03 -11.75
N ALA A 210 -8.20 4.10 -12.47
CA ALA A 210 -8.08 5.47 -11.99
C ALA A 210 -9.39 6.25 -12.27
N PRO A 211 -10.45 6.09 -11.45
CA PRO A 211 -11.71 6.78 -11.68
C PRO A 211 -11.53 8.30 -11.48
N ALA A 212 -11.78 9.08 -12.54
CA ALA A 212 -11.65 10.54 -12.52
C ALA A 212 -12.50 11.18 -11.39
N GLU A 213 -13.68 10.61 -11.11
CA GLU A 213 -14.54 11.05 -10.02
C GLU A 213 -13.87 10.92 -8.65
N LEU A 214 -13.26 9.77 -8.35
CA LEU A 214 -12.56 9.58 -7.06
C LEU A 214 -11.34 10.48 -6.96
N ILE A 215 -10.60 10.68 -8.04
CA ILE A 215 -9.46 11.61 -8.07
C ILE A 215 -9.93 13.05 -7.78
N ALA A 216 -11.05 13.47 -8.36
CA ALA A 216 -11.64 14.78 -8.09
C ALA A 216 -12.03 14.93 -6.61
N ILE A 217 -12.61 13.89 -5.99
CA ILE A 217 -12.96 13.87 -4.56
C ILE A 217 -11.69 14.00 -3.70
N VAL A 218 -10.60 13.28 -4.03
CA VAL A 218 -9.30 13.40 -3.34
C VAL A 218 -8.82 14.84 -3.34
N ARG A 219 -8.79 15.48 -4.53
CA ARG A 219 -8.33 16.88 -4.69
C ARG A 219 -9.19 17.86 -3.92
N GLN A 220 -10.53 17.70 -3.97
CA GLN A 220 -11.46 18.52 -3.21
C GLN A 220 -11.27 18.37 -1.69
N ALA A 221 -11.09 17.14 -1.22
CA ALA A 221 -10.89 16.85 0.19
C ALA A 221 -9.54 17.41 0.70
N ALA A 222 -8.48 17.36 -0.12
CA ALA A 222 -7.20 17.99 0.17
C ALA A 222 -7.35 19.50 0.32
N ALA A 223 -7.99 20.16 -0.64
CA ALA A 223 -8.22 21.60 -0.61
C ALA A 223 -9.05 22.03 0.61
N LYS A 224 -10.12 21.28 0.96
CA LYS A 224 -10.93 21.53 2.17
C LYS A 224 -10.13 21.38 3.47
N ALA A 225 -9.10 20.53 3.47
CA ALA A 225 -8.19 20.32 4.59
C ALA A 225 -7.02 21.34 4.61
N GLY A 226 -7.04 22.36 3.76
CA GLY A 226 -5.99 23.38 3.66
C GLY A 226 -4.69 22.87 3.03
N ARG A 227 -4.75 21.77 2.28
CA ARG A 227 -3.61 21.15 1.58
C ARG A 227 -3.66 21.52 0.10
N PRO A 228 -2.51 21.57 -0.61
CA PRO A 228 -2.50 21.68 -2.06
C PRO A 228 -3.34 20.60 -2.71
N ALA A 229 -4.05 20.91 -3.79
CA ALA A 229 -4.93 19.95 -4.47
C ALA A 229 -4.16 18.77 -5.09
N ASP A 230 -2.89 18.96 -5.40
CA ASP A 230 -1.93 17.99 -5.94
C ASP A 230 -1.03 17.33 -4.87
N ALA A 231 -1.28 17.59 -3.58
CA ALA A 231 -0.50 17.03 -2.47
C ALA A 231 -0.63 15.49 -2.32
N VAL A 232 -1.55 14.87 -3.06
CA VAL A 232 -1.85 13.43 -2.96
C VAL A 232 -1.49 12.74 -4.28
N GLU A 233 -0.44 11.91 -4.24
CA GLU A 233 0.01 11.10 -5.37
C GLU A 233 -1.04 10.03 -5.73
N ILE A 234 -1.36 9.90 -7.01
CA ILE A 234 -2.34 8.91 -7.48
C ILE A 234 -1.61 7.67 -8.01
N THR A 235 -1.84 6.53 -7.38
CA THR A 235 -1.31 5.22 -7.79
C THR A 235 -2.46 4.37 -8.34
N THR A 236 -2.24 3.63 -9.44
CA THR A 236 -3.24 2.70 -9.98
C THR A 236 -2.61 1.41 -10.49
N SER A 237 -3.43 0.41 -10.82
CA SER A 237 -2.95 -0.80 -11.49
C SER A 237 -2.57 -0.49 -12.93
N MET A 238 -1.59 -1.24 -13.46
CA MET A 238 -1.24 -1.23 -14.88
C MET A 238 -2.49 -1.53 -15.71
N PRO A 239 -2.83 -0.73 -16.74
CA PRO A 239 -3.93 -1.02 -17.64
C PRO A 239 -3.62 -2.28 -18.48
N GLU A 240 -4.65 -2.94 -19.01
CA GLU A 240 -4.46 -4.11 -19.88
C GLU A 240 -3.77 -3.72 -21.20
N ASP A 241 -4.11 -2.54 -21.74
CA ASP A 241 -3.44 -1.97 -22.90
C ASP A 241 -2.43 -0.91 -22.46
N PRO A 242 -1.12 -1.10 -22.70
CA PRO A 242 -0.10 -0.10 -22.41
C PRO A 242 -0.29 1.24 -23.13
N ALA A 243 -1.04 1.30 -24.25
CA ALA A 243 -1.40 2.55 -24.92
C ALA A 243 -2.24 3.49 -24.04
N ASP A 244 -2.91 2.95 -23.02
CA ASP A 244 -3.66 3.75 -22.05
C ASP A 244 -2.78 4.54 -21.05
N LEU A 245 -1.46 4.35 -21.03
CA LEU A 245 -0.56 5.05 -20.11
C LEU A 245 -0.60 6.57 -20.27
N ASP A 246 -0.64 7.07 -21.52
CA ASP A 246 -0.73 8.51 -21.79
C ASP A 246 -2.06 9.07 -21.28
N ARG A 247 -3.16 8.34 -21.43
CA ARG A 247 -4.47 8.71 -20.87
C ARG A 247 -4.43 8.78 -19.34
N LEU A 248 -3.78 7.82 -18.69
CA LEU A 248 -3.62 7.83 -17.24
C LEU A 248 -2.76 9.01 -16.76
N SER A 249 -1.69 9.32 -17.49
CA SER A 249 -0.85 10.49 -17.22
C SER A 249 -1.66 11.79 -17.29
N ASN A 250 -2.48 11.94 -18.31
CA ASN A 250 -3.37 13.10 -18.51
C ASN A 250 -4.45 13.21 -17.42
N LEU A 251 -4.84 12.11 -16.78
CA LEU A 251 -5.71 12.10 -15.61
C LEU A 251 -4.99 12.48 -14.30
N GLY A 252 -3.68 12.66 -14.34
CA GLY A 252 -2.85 12.96 -13.19
C GLY A 252 -2.54 11.73 -12.33
N VAL A 253 -2.36 10.56 -12.97
CA VAL A 253 -1.82 9.37 -12.32
C VAL A 253 -0.30 9.49 -12.26
N ASP A 254 0.26 9.35 -11.05
CA ASP A 254 1.69 9.49 -10.78
C ASP A 254 2.44 8.16 -10.84
N ARG A 255 1.74 7.04 -10.50
CA ARG A 255 2.33 5.70 -10.48
C ARG A 255 1.37 4.64 -11.01
N VAL A 256 1.91 3.69 -11.78
CA VAL A 256 1.22 2.47 -12.19
C VAL A 256 1.91 1.24 -11.61
N LEU A 257 1.10 0.21 -11.25
CA LEU A 257 1.59 -1.01 -10.62
C LEU A 257 1.41 -2.21 -11.54
N VAL A 258 2.54 -2.77 -11.98
CA VAL A 258 2.60 -4.00 -12.79
C VAL A 258 2.45 -5.22 -11.87
N PRO A 259 1.49 -6.12 -12.09
CA PRO A 259 1.34 -7.31 -11.28
C PRO A 259 2.48 -8.31 -11.53
N VAL A 260 2.97 -8.96 -10.47
CA VAL A 260 4.01 -9.99 -10.58
C VAL A 260 3.44 -11.41 -10.70
N THR A 261 2.12 -11.54 -10.59
CA THR A 261 1.40 -12.81 -10.77
C THR A 261 0.13 -12.57 -11.56
N GLY A 262 -0.30 -13.57 -12.34
CA GLY A 262 -1.54 -13.55 -13.12
C GLY A 262 -2.81 -13.72 -12.26
N LEU A 263 -2.75 -13.45 -10.96
CA LEU A 263 -3.91 -13.50 -10.06
C LEU A 263 -5.06 -12.63 -10.59
N GLY A 264 -6.25 -13.22 -10.69
CA GLY A 264 -7.41 -12.52 -11.22
C GLY A 264 -7.41 -12.30 -12.73
N GLY A 265 -6.59 -13.04 -13.51
CA GLY A 265 -6.57 -12.98 -14.97
C GLY A 265 -5.83 -11.76 -15.55
N LEU A 266 -4.93 -11.15 -14.79
CA LEU A 266 -4.17 -9.98 -15.21
C LEU A 266 -3.16 -10.32 -16.30
N LYS A 267 -3.39 -9.84 -17.53
CA LYS A 267 -2.58 -10.16 -18.74
C LYS A 267 -1.20 -9.50 -18.75
N THR A 268 -1.02 -8.39 -18.02
CA THR A 268 0.24 -7.65 -17.96
C THR A 268 1.21 -8.17 -16.88
N ALA A 269 0.85 -9.28 -16.22
CA ALA A 269 1.68 -9.88 -15.18
C ALA A 269 3.06 -10.30 -15.70
N LEU A 270 4.07 -10.23 -14.84
CA LEU A 270 5.38 -10.81 -15.11
C LEU A 270 5.28 -12.33 -15.18
N ALA A 271 5.99 -12.94 -16.11
CA ALA A 271 6.14 -14.39 -16.17
C ALA A 271 7.11 -14.92 -15.09
N GLY A 272 8.10 -14.11 -14.70
CA GLY A 272 9.10 -14.35 -13.67
C GLY A 272 9.91 -13.10 -13.36
N PRO A 273 10.86 -13.15 -12.42
CA PRO A 273 11.71 -12.00 -12.08
C PRO A 273 12.47 -11.42 -13.28
N GLU A 274 12.99 -12.30 -14.15
CA GLU A 274 13.74 -11.92 -15.35
C GLU A 274 12.91 -11.10 -16.34
N ASP A 275 11.61 -11.29 -16.34
CA ASP A 275 10.67 -10.58 -17.21
C ASP A 275 10.53 -9.08 -16.85
N ALA A 276 11.01 -8.67 -15.68
CA ALA A 276 11.06 -7.26 -15.28
C ALA A 276 11.86 -6.42 -16.29
N ALA A 277 12.87 -7.00 -16.91
CA ALA A 277 13.75 -6.30 -17.86
C ALA A 277 13.02 -5.77 -19.11
N ARG A 278 11.90 -6.38 -19.53
CA ARG A 278 11.10 -5.90 -20.68
C ARG A 278 10.47 -4.52 -20.47
N TRP A 279 10.38 -4.09 -19.21
CA TRP A 279 9.77 -2.81 -18.86
C TRP A 279 10.73 -1.62 -18.93
N ARG A 280 12.05 -1.83 -19.09
CA ARG A 280 13.07 -0.78 -19.06
C ARG A 280 12.76 0.38 -20.01
N ASP A 281 12.47 0.07 -21.28
CA ASP A 281 12.20 1.09 -22.30
C ASP A 281 10.88 1.84 -22.02
N THR A 282 9.87 1.14 -21.52
CA THR A 282 8.60 1.75 -21.13
C THR A 282 8.79 2.66 -19.91
N ILE A 283 9.52 2.21 -18.90
CA ILE A 283 9.85 3.02 -17.73
C ILE A 283 10.63 4.27 -18.14
N ALA A 284 11.68 4.10 -18.96
CA ALA A 284 12.51 5.21 -19.42
C ALA A 284 11.71 6.27 -20.21
N ARG A 285 10.80 5.84 -21.09
CA ARG A 285 9.93 6.77 -21.88
C ARG A 285 8.97 7.58 -21.03
N HIS A 286 8.47 7.02 -19.93
CA HIS A 286 7.48 7.67 -19.07
C HIS A 286 8.08 8.19 -17.77
N ALA A 287 9.39 8.02 -17.53
CA ALA A 287 10.05 8.63 -16.40
C ALA A 287 9.91 10.16 -16.53
N THR A 288 9.22 10.77 -15.57
CA THR A 288 9.27 12.22 -15.43
C THR A 288 10.65 12.61 -14.97
N ALA A 289 11.29 13.48 -15.72
CA ALA A 289 12.55 14.12 -15.35
C ALA A 289 12.41 14.84 -14.00
#